data_3f26481f1de617063a93f72dd665e6b1
#
_entry.id   3f26481f1de617063a93f72dd665e6b1
#
_cell.length_a   1.000
_cell.length_b   1.000
_cell.length_c   1.000
_cell.angle_alpha   90.00
_cell.angle_beta   90.00
_cell.angle_gamma   90.00
#
_symmetry.space_group_name_H-M   'P 1'
#
loop_
_entity.id
_entity.type
_entity.pdbx_description
1 polymer ?
#
loop_
_entity_poly.entity_id
_entity_poly.type
_entity_poly.pdbx_seq_one_letter_code
_entity_poly.pdbx_strand_id
1 'polypeptide(L)'
;VPFVLPDPEGLAPEVYPLAWLLGTWRGEGVVDYPGIDEATFTQEIVIASDGGPYLSYTSTIRLVVAPSDTAALEDEPPAPVWQTESGYWRIPPERPTDWGLTEEQHPVELLVADPSGHVALYIGAVGKGRIDLVSDAIVRAASGAEVSAGKRLYGLVNGELMWAHDIAAFGHPMQSYASGRLARAEALSDDEA
;
A
#
# COMPACT_ATOMS: atom_id res chain seq x y z
N VAL A 1 20.50 -4.70 -7.85
CA VAL A 1 20.03 -5.17 -9.17
C VAL A 1 19.31 -4.00 -9.81
N PRO A 2 19.58 -3.62 -11.08
CA PRO A 2 18.85 -2.56 -11.73
C PRO A 2 17.37 -2.94 -11.82
N PHE A 3 16.48 -1.98 -11.51
CA PHE A 3 15.05 -2.15 -11.66
C PHE A 3 14.72 -2.39 -13.14
N VAL A 4 14.10 -3.52 -13.44
CA VAL A 4 13.57 -3.84 -14.77
C VAL A 4 12.05 -3.73 -14.67
N LEU A 5 11.44 -2.87 -15.51
CA LEU A 5 10.00 -2.84 -15.64
C LEU A 5 9.50 -4.22 -16.06
N PRO A 6 8.38 -4.71 -15.51
CA PRO A 6 7.71 -5.92 -16.01
C PRO A 6 7.45 -5.81 -17.50
N ASP A 7 7.50 -6.94 -18.19
CA ASP A 7 7.16 -7.00 -19.62
C ASP A 7 5.73 -6.47 -19.81
N PRO A 8 5.52 -5.48 -20.70
CA PRO A 8 4.20 -4.95 -20.99
C PRO A 8 3.29 -5.95 -21.73
N GLU A 9 3.81 -7.11 -22.20
CA GLU A 9 2.97 -8.14 -22.79
C GLU A 9 1.93 -8.65 -21.79
N GLY A 10 0.64 -8.37 -22.08
CA GLY A 10 -0.49 -8.75 -21.22
C GLY A 10 -0.94 -7.68 -20.22
N LEU A 11 -0.25 -6.54 -20.13
CA LEU A 11 -0.69 -5.41 -19.31
C LEU A 11 -1.57 -4.47 -20.12
N ALA A 12 -2.74 -4.10 -19.59
CA ALA A 12 -3.62 -3.12 -20.22
C ALA A 12 -2.93 -1.76 -20.34
N PRO A 13 -2.99 -1.07 -21.51
CA PRO A 13 -2.32 0.22 -21.71
C PRO A 13 -2.69 1.29 -20.69
N GLU A 14 -3.93 1.27 -20.20
CA GLU A 14 -4.44 2.24 -19.23
C GLU A 14 -3.63 2.25 -17.94
N VAL A 15 -3.07 1.11 -17.53
CA VAL A 15 -2.31 0.99 -16.29
C VAL A 15 -0.80 1.08 -16.46
N TYR A 16 -0.28 1.38 -17.65
CA TYR A 16 1.17 1.59 -17.85
C TYR A 16 1.80 2.59 -16.88
N PRO A 17 1.17 3.71 -16.50
CA PRO A 17 1.72 4.61 -15.50
C PRO A 17 1.97 3.97 -14.12
N LEU A 18 1.30 2.84 -13.84
CA LEU A 18 1.37 2.07 -12.59
C LEU A 18 2.23 0.80 -12.71
N ALA A 19 2.78 0.48 -13.89
CA ALA A 19 3.51 -0.77 -14.14
C ALA A 19 4.68 -1.00 -13.17
N TRP A 20 5.30 0.06 -12.68
CA TRP A 20 6.39 -0.01 -11.71
C TRP A 20 5.98 -0.53 -10.33
N LEU A 21 4.68 -0.53 -9.99
CA LEU A 21 4.14 -1.09 -8.76
C LEU A 21 4.04 -2.63 -8.79
N LEU A 22 3.93 -3.24 -9.99
CA LEU A 22 3.70 -4.69 -10.14
C LEU A 22 4.73 -5.52 -9.40
N GLY A 23 4.26 -6.59 -8.77
CA GLY A 23 5.07 -7.58 -8.08
C GLY A 23 4.76 -7.71 -6.60
N THR A 24 5.57 -8.53 -5.93
CA THR A 24 5.53 -8.72 -4.49
C THR A 24 6.61 -7.87 -3.84
N TRP A 25 6.23 -7.10 -2.85
CA TRP A 25 7.10 -6.22 -2.08
C TRP A 25 7.11 -6.64 -0.63
N ARG A 26 8.30 -6.81 -0.03
CA ARG A 26 8.46 -7.21 1.37
C ARG A 26 9.45 -6.32 2.08
N GLY A 27 9.20 -6.01 3.34
CA GLY A 27 10.09 -5.20 4.16
C GLY A 27 9.49 -4.82 5.49
N GLU A 28 9.96 -3.72 6.01
CA GLU A 28 9.67 -3.29 7.37
C GLU A 28 9.16 -1.85 7.40
N GLY A 29 8.53 -1.51 8.51
CA GLY A 29 8.07 -0.16 8.76
C GLY A 29 7.78 0.09 10.23
N VAL A 30 7.23 1.27 10.49
CA VAL A 30 6.86 1.74 11.83
C VAL A 30 5.43 2.26 11.79
N VAL A 31 4.66 1.91 12.80
CA VAL A 31 3.37 2.52 13.14
C VAL A 31 3.54 3.34 14.41
N ASP A 32 3.04 4.58 14.41
CA ASP A 32 3.02 5.48 15.57
C ASP A 32 1.85 6.46 15.38
N TYR A 33 0.97 6.56 16.39
CA TYR A 33 -0.18 7.47 16.35
C TYR A 33 -0.66 7.77 17.77
N PRO A 34 -1.24 8.94 18.06
CA PRO A 34 -1.80 9.22 19.38
C PRO A 34 -2.76 8.14 19.85
N GLY A 35 -2.45 7.51 20.98
CA GLY A 35 -3.18 6.38 21.53
C GLY A 35 -2.78 5.01 20.99
N ILE A 36 -1.78 4.94 20.11
CA ILE A 36 -1.16 3.72 19.61
C ILE A 36 0.33 3.81 19.93
N ASP A 37 0.85 2.86 20.68
CA ASP A 37 2.29 2.82 20.98
C ASP A 37 3.10 2.57 19.71
N GLU A 38 4.26 3.24 19.59
CA GLU A 38 5.18 3.00 18.49
C GLU A 38 5.56 1.52 18.41
N ALA A 39 5.41 0.94 17.23
CA ALA A 39 5.76 -0.45 16.97
C ALA A 39 6.37 -0.62 15.59
N THR A 40 7.36 -1.49 15.48
CA THR A 40 7.87 -1.96 14.20
C THR A 40 7.02 -3.08 13.65
N PHE A 41 6.96 -3.18 12.33
CA PHE A 41 6.22 -4.23 11.65
C PHE A 41 6.98 -4.76 10.44
N THR A 42 6.63 -5.98 10.03
CA THR A 42 6.93 -6.50 8.70
C THR A 42 5.69 -6.35 7.81
N GLN A 43 5.92 -6.16 6.52
CA GLN A 43 4.84 -6.00 5.55
C GLN A 43 5.10 -6.77 4.27
N GLU A 44 4.02 -7.32 3.72
CA GLU A 44 3.96 -7.79 2.34
C GLU A 44 2.90 -7.02 1.59
N ILE A 45 3.25 -6.50 0.40
CA ILE A 45 2.32 -5.93 -0.58
C ILE A 45 2.42 -6.76 -1.85
N VAL A 46 1.29 -7.21 -2.37
CA VAL A 46 1.19 -7.88 -3.67
C VAL A 46 0.35 -7.01 -4.60
N ILE A 47 0.92 -6.68 -5.75
CA ILE A 47 0.24 -5.93 -6.81
C ILE A 47 0.37 -6.74 -8.10
N ALA A 48 -0.78 -7.12 -8.66
CA ALA A 48 -0.84 -8.01 -9.81
C ALA A 48 -1.80 -7.50 -10.89
N SER A 49 -1.60 -7.96 -12.12
CA SER A 49 -2.49 -7.72 -13.25
C SER A 49 -3.09 -9.05 -13.71
N ASP A 50 -4.36 -9.03 -14.07
CA ASP A 50 -5.07 -10.12 -14.76
C ASP A 50 -5.35 -9.76 -16.23
N GLY A 51 -4.77 -8.66 -16.73
CA GLY A 51 -4.98 -8.12 -18.08
C GLY A 51 -6.10 -7.07 -18.16
N GLY A 52 -6.83 -6.82 -17.07
CA GLY A 52 -7.83 -5.75 -17.00
C GLY A 52 -7.22 -4.35 -16.86
N PRO A 53 -8.02 -3.27 -17.04
CA PRO A 53 -7.55 -1.88 -16.94
C PRO A 53 -7.39 -1.41 -15.48
N TYR A 54 -6.89 -2.28 -14.62
CA TYR A 54 -6.60 -2.06 -13.20
C TYR A 54 -5.51 -3.01 -12.73
N LEU A 55 -4.94 -2.73 -11.56
CA LEU A 55 -4.09 -3.66 -10.83
C LEU A 55 -4.78 -4.06 -9.54
N SER A 56 -4.77 -5.36 -9.21
CA SER A 56 -5.18 -5.84 -7.90
C SER A 56 -4.14 -5.50 -6.85
N TYR A 57 -4.57 -5.28 -5.62
CA TYR A 57 -3.75 -4.87 -4.50
C TYR A 57 -4.14 -5.63 -3.25
N THR A 58 -3.15 -6.20 -2.58
CA THR A 58 -3.29 -6.71 -1.21
C THR A 58 -2.09 -6.26 -0.38
N SER A 59 -2.32 -6.00 0.90
CA SER A 59 -1.28 -5.65 1.86
C SER A 59 -1.55 -6.34 3.19
N THR A 60 -0.51 -6.88 3.81
CA THR A 60 -0.58 -7.44 5.15
C THR A 60 0.56 -6.91 5.99
N ILE A 61 0.23 -6.31 7.12
CA ILE A 61 1.16 -5.80 8.13
C ILE A 61 1.10 -6.72 9.35
N ARG A 62 2.27 -7.13 9.86
CA ARG A 62 2.42 -7.93 11.07
C ARG A 62 3.37 -7.24 12.03
N LEU A 63 2.98 -7.11 13.29
CA LEU A 63 3.83 -6.51 14.32
C LEU A 63 5.03 -7.41 14.61
N VAL A 64 6.20 -6.79 14.74
CA VAL A 64 7.40 -7.47 15.25
C VAL A 64 7.27 -7.54 16.77
N VAL A 65 7.13 -8.75 17.29
CA VAL A 65 7.13 -9.00 18.76
C VAL A 65 8.56 -9.31 19.18
N ALA A 66 9.04 -8.62 20.22
CA ALA A 66 10.34 -8.94 20.77
C ALA A 66 10.35 -10.42 21.27
N PRO A 67 11.43 -11.19 21.01
CA PRO A 67 11.53 -12.55 21.51
C PRO A 67 11.34 -12.56 23.02
N SER A 68 10.41 -13.37 23.53
CA SER A 68 10.32 -13.57 24.97
C SER A 68 11.45 -14.49 25.41
N ASP A 69 12.10 -14.21 26.58
CA ASP A 69 13.20 -14.99 27.14
C ASP A 69 12.83 -16.49 27.42
N THR A 70 11.61 -16.89 27.12
CA THR A 70 11.09 -18.25 27.28
C THR A 70 10.93 -19.04 25.98
N ALA A 71 11.25 -18.46 24.84
CA ALA A 71 11.02 -19.09 23.53
C ALA A 71 12.22 -19.94 23.07
N ALA A 72 12.37 -21.10 23.66
CA ALA A 72 13.13 -22.21 23.08
C ALA A 72 12.16 -23.34 22.61
N LEU A 73 10.97 -22.98 22.13
CA LEU A 73 9.98 -23.94 21.67
C LEU A 73 9.75 -23.79 20.18
N GLU A 74 9.81 -24.89 19.46
CA GLU A 74 9.69 -25.02 18.00
C GLU A 74 8.31 -24.60 17.41
N ASP A 75 7.44 -23.99 18.21
CA ASP A 75 6.10 -23.51 17.85
C ASP A 75 5.88 -22.05 18.28
N GLU A 76 6.70 -21.10 17.79
CA GLU A 76 6.40 -19.69 17.99
C GLU A 76 5.14 -19.32 17.18
N PRO A 77 4.09 -18.78 17.84
CA PRO A 77 2.89 -18.37 17.09
C PRO A 77 3.23 -17.32 16.06
N PRO A 78 2.59 -17.34 14.89
CA PRO A 78 2.87 -16.36 13.85
C PRO A 78 2.66 -14.93 14.38
N ALA A 79 3.55 -14.01 13.97
CA ALA A 79 3.48 -12.61 14.35
C ALA A 79 2.05 -12.04 14.16
N PRO A 80 1.51 -11.31 15.14
CA PRO A 80 0.12 -10.86 15.09
C PRO A 80 -0.11 -9.92 13.90
N VAL A 81 -1.21 -10.13 13.19
CA VAL A 81 -1.63 -9.25 12.11
C VAL A 81 -2.13 -7.94 12.73
N TRP A 82 -1.51 -6.83 12.31
CA TRP A 82 -1.95 -5.49 12.66
C TRP A 82 -3.03 -4.98 11.71
N GLN A 83 -2.79 -5.14 10.41
CA GLN A 83 -3.69 -4.63 9.38
C GLN A 83 -3.59 -5.48 8.12
N THR A 84 -4.71 -5.68 7.47
CA THR A 84 -4.78 -6.16 6.09
C THR A 84 -5.61 -5.21 5.25
N GLU A 85 -5.27 -5.10 3.98
CA GLU A 85 -6.04 -4.33 3.01
C GLU A 85 -6.14 -5.11 1.71
N SER A 86 -7.24 -4.92 0.99
CA SER A 86 -7.40 -5.40 -0.38
C SER A 86 -8.09 -4.36 -1.23
N GLY A 87 -7.79 -4.31 -2.53
CA GLY A 87 -8.38 -3.32 -3.40
C GLY A 87 -7.81 -3.30 -4.80
N TYR A 88 -7.96 -2.14 -5.46
CA TYR A 88 -7.59 -1.96 -6.85
C TYR A 88 -6.96 -0.59 -7.08
N TRP A 89 -5.89 -0.57 -7.87
CA TRP A 89 -5.33 0.62 -8.49
C TRP A 89 -5.89 0.76 -9.89
N ARG A 90 -6.31 1.96 -10.25
CA ARG A 90 -6.79 2.24 -11.61
C ARG A 90 -6.46 3.66 -12.06
N ILE A 91 -6.41 3.84 -13.36
CA ILE A 91 -6.39 5.16 -13.99
C ILE A 91 -7.83 5.47 -14.41
N PRO A 92 -8.44 6.57 -13.98
CA PRO A 92 -9.78 6.93 -14.44
C PRO A 92 -9.78 7.17 -15.96
N PRO A 93 -10.87 6.78 -16.66
CA PRO A 93 -10.92 6.87 -18.13
C PRO A 93 -10.88 8.29 -18.66
N GLU A 94 -11.34 9.26 -17.87
CA GLU A 94 -11.28 10.68 -18.19
C GLU A 94 -10.29 11.38 -17.25
N ARG A 95 -9.48 12.28 -17.83
CA ARG A 95 -8.55 13.09 -17.04
C ARG A 95 -9.32 14.21 -16.34
N PRO A 96 -9.36 14.24 -14.99
CA PRO A 96 -10.00 15.32 -14.25
C PRO A 96 -9.31 16.67 -14.54
N THR A 97 -10.09 17.70 -14.72
CA THR A 97 -9.59 19.05 -15.04
C THR A 97 -9.30 19.90 -13.80
N ASP A 98 -9.83 19.50 -12.66
CA ASP A 98 -9.81 20.21 -11.38
C ASP A 98 -8.78 19.66 -10.37
N TRP A 99 -8.09 18.55 -10.70
CA TRP A 99 -7.07 17.96 -9.81
C TRP A 99 -5.69 18.66 -9.87
N GLY A 100 -5.51 19.67 -10.72
CA GLY A 100 -4.25 20.40 -10.82
C GLY A 100 -3.07 19.61 -11.35
N LEU A 101 -3.33 18.54 -12.13
CA LEU A 101 -2.31 17.65 -12.67
C LEU A 101 -1.44 18.36 -13.73
N THR A 102 -0.13 18.17 -13.64
CA THR A 102 0.81 18.58 -14.70
C THR A 102 0.73 17.63 -15.91
N GLU A 103 1.30 18.03 -17.06
CA GLU A 103 1.30 17.20 -18.27
C GLU A 103 2.02 15.86 -18.08
N GLU A 104 2.99 15.78 -17.17
CA GLU A 104 3.78 14.58 -16.87
C GLU A 104 3.12 13.65 -15.83
N GLN A 105 2.00 14.06 -15.26
CA GLN A 105 1.25 13.27 -14.26
C GLN A 105 0.01 12.65 -14.87
N HIS A 106 -0.33 11.45 -14.42
CA HIS A 106 -1.61 10.79 -14.70
C HIS A 106 -2.48 10.82 -13.44
N PRO A 107 -3.81 10.99 -13.58
CA PRO A 107 -4.72 10.76 -12.47
C PRO A 107 -4.62 9.32 -12.02
N VAL A 108 -4.82 9.05 -10.75
CA VAL A 108 -4.85 7.70 -10.20
C VAL A 108 -5.89 7.59 -9.10
N GLU A 109 -6.54 6.46 -9.04
CA GLU A 109 -7.49 6.07 -8.00
C GLU A 109 -7.02 4.79 -7.32
N LEU A 110 -7.18 4.73 -5.99
CA LEU A 110 -6.97 3.54 -5.19
C LEU A 110 -8.24 3.26 -4.37
N LEU A 111 -8.88 2.14 -4.67
CA LEU A 111 -10.04 1.63 -3.93
C LEU A 111 -9.55 0.59 -2.94
N VAL A 112 -9.83 0.76 -1.66
CA VAL A 112 -9.33 -0.12 -0.59
C VAL A 112 -10.45 -0.51 0.35
N ALA A 113 -10.46 -1.77 0.75
CA ALA A 113 -11.28 -2.27 1.85
C ALA A 113 -10.37 -2.92 2.90
N ASP A 114 -10.70 -2.76 4.18
CA ASP A 114 -10.01 -3.40 5.30
C ASP A 114 -11.00 -4.08 6.26
N PRO A 115 -10.58 -5.14 6.98
CA PRO A 115 -11.44 -5.88 7.88
C PRO A 115 -11.77 -5.14 9.18
N SER A 116 -11.16 -3.97 9.44
CA SER A 116 -11.54 -3.10 10.56
C SER A 116 -12.83 -2.32 10.28
N GLY A 117 -13.39 -2.49 9.08
CA GLY A 117 -14.70 -1.98 8.71
C GLY A 117 -14.68 -0.69 7.89
N HIS A 118 -13.65 -0.49 7.07
CA HIS A 118 -13.59 0.65 6.15
C HIS A 118 -13.59 0.22 4.70
N VAL A 119 -14.20 1.06 3.87
CA VAL A 119 -14.01 1.10 2.43
C VAL A 119 -13.64 2.54 2.08
N ALA A 120 -12.50 2.73 1.44
CA ALA A 120 -11.98 4.05 1.11
C ALA A 120 -11.69 4.19 -0.38
N LEU A 121 -12.00 5.35 -0.93
CA LEU A 121 -11.54 5.81 -2.23
C LEU A 121 -10.49 6.89 -1.99
N TYR A 122 -9.32 6.67 -2.55
CA TYR A 122 -8.25 7.66 -2.64
C TYR A 122 -8.11 8.10 -4.08
N ILE A 123 -7.89 9.40 -4.28
CA ILE A 123 -7.65 10.03 -5.57
C ILE A 123 -6.34 10.81 -5.54
N GLY A 124 -5.71 10.95 -6.69
CA GLY A 124 -4.47 11.73 -6.76
C GLY A 124 -3.72 11.59 -8.07
N ALA A 125 -2.40 11.65 -7.99
CA ALA A 125 -1.52 11.71 -9.14
C ALA A 125 -0.40 10.69 -9.09
N VAL A 126 -0.08 10.08 -10.25
CA VAL A 126 1.11 9.28 -10.47
C VAL A 126 2.01 9.94 -11.52
N GLY A 127 3.31 9.99 -11.26
CA GLY A 127 4.32 10.46 -12.20
C GLY A 127 5.73 10.28 -11.65
N LYS A 128 6.68 9.97 -12.53
CA LYS A 128 8.11 9.83 -12.20
C LYS A 128 8.40 8.88 -11.03
N GLY A 129 7.67 7.75 -10.95
CA GLY A 129 7.85 6.76 -9.88
C GLY A 129 7.33 7.22 -8.51
N ARG A 130 6.40 8.16 -8.48
CA ARG A 130 5.77 8.69 -7.27
C ARG A 130 4.26 8.74 -7.43
N ILE A 131 3.54 8.42 -6.37
CA ILE A 131 2.09 8.55 -6.26
C ILE A 131 1.77 9.35 -4.99
N ASP A 132 0.97 10.40 -5.14
CA ASP A 132 0.41 11.19 -4.06
C ASP A 132 -1.11 11.04 -4.07
N LEU A 133 -1.70 10.63 -2.94
CA LEU A 133 -3.12 10.34 -2.80
C LEU A 133 -3.71 11.07 -1.59
N VAL A 134 -4.96 11.49 -1.74
CA VAL A 134 -5.82 11.93 -0.63
C VAL A 134 -7.12 11.14 -0.65
N SER A 135 -7.70 10.88 0.52
CA SER A 135 -9.02 10.27 0.58
C SER A 135 -10.09 11.22 0.03
N ASP A 136 -10.87 10.73 -0.93
CA ASP A 136 -12.07 11.39 -1.44
C ASP A 136 -13.30 10.96 -0.64
N ALA A 137 -13.40 9.66 -0.34
CA ALA A 137 -14.46 9.10 0.46
C ALA A 137 -13.94 7.98 1.38
N ILE A 138 -14.45 7.96 2.61
CA ILE A 138 -14.26 6.86 3.55
C ILE A 138 -15.64 6.45 4.06
N VAL A 139 -16.03 5.20 3.78
CA VAL A 139 -17.24 4.58 4.31
C VAL A 139 -16.85 3.69 5.48
N ARG A 140 -17.51 3.84 6.60
CA ARG A 140 -17.23 3.14 7.84
C ARG A 140 -18.43 2.32 8.30
N ALA A 141 -18.20 1.06 8.66
CA ALA A 141 -19.17 0.27 9.41
C ALA A 141 -19.40 0.89 10.80
N ALA A 142 -20.55 0.64 11.41
CA ALA A 142 -20.87 1.19 12.73
C ALA A 142 -19.84 0.78 13.82
N SER A 143 -19.22 -0.38 13.68
CA SER A 143 -18.16 -0.90 14.56
C SER A 143 -16.74 -0.54 14.12
N GLY A 144 -16.57 0.10 12.97
CA GLY A 144 -15.26 0.45 12.44
C GLY A 144 -14.60 1.59 13.23
N ALA A 145 -13.28 1.67 13.19
CA ALA A 145 -12.49 2.74 13.81
C ALA A 145 -12.86 4.11 13.22
N GLU A 146 -12.71 5.17 14.01
CA GLU A 146 -13.08 6.52 13.59
C GLU A 146 -11.93 7.17 12.81
N VAL A 147 -11.92 6.96 11.49
CA VAL A 147 -10.99 7.60 10.55
C VAL A 147 -11.78 8.53 9.64
N SER A 148 -11.44 9.81 9.63
CA SER A 148 -12.15 10.84 8.87
C SER A 148 -11.47 11.24 7.56
N ALA A 149 -10.16 11.11 7.48
CA ALA A 149 -9.38 11.41 6.28
C ALA A 149 -8.04 10.66 6.27
N GLY A 150 -7.45 10.50 5.09
CA GLY A 150 -6.15 9.91 4.92
C GLY A 150 -5.38 10.51 3.75
N LYS A 151 -4.05 10.46 3.84
CA LYS A 151 -3.13 10.74 2.73
C LYS A 151 -2.18 9.57 2.60
N ARG A 152 -1.89 9.18 1.37
CA ARG A 152 -0.91 8.13 1.08
C ARG A 152 0.12 8.63 0.07
N LEU A 153 1.36 8.33 0.34
CA LEU A 153 2.49 8.58 -0.53
C LEU A 153 3.15 7.26 -0.85
N TYR A 154 3.43 7.01 -2.11
CA TYR A 154 4.26 5.89 -2.55
C TYR A 154 5.36 6.43 -3.47
N GLY A 155 6.56 5.88 -3.37
CA GLY A 155 7.69 6.29 -4.19
C GLY A 155 8.65 5.13 -4.43
N LEU A 156 9.15 5.03 -5.67
CA LEU A 156 10.22 4.11 -6.01
C LEU A 156 11.56 4.82 -5.82
N VAL A 157 12.32 4.43 -4.79
CA VAL A 157 13.60 5.04 -4.44
C VAL A 157 14.69 3.96 -4.44
N ASN A 158 15.66 4.08 -5.33
CA ASN A 158 16.76 3.09 -5.48
C ASN A 158 16.27 1.64 -5.70
N GLY A 159 15.12 1.45 -6.35
CA GLY A 159 14.53 0.14 -6.60
C GLY A 159 13.67 -0.41 -5.46
N GLU A 160 13.50 0.33 -4.37
CA GLU A 160 12.67 -0.03 -3.23
C GLU A 160 11.38 0.80 -3.22
N LEU A 161 10.28 0.18 -2.83
CA LEU A 161 9.01 0.85 -2.60
C LEU A 161 9.01 1.47 -1.21
N MET A 162 9.00 2.78 -1.17
CA MET A 162 8.80 3.55 0.07
C MET A 162 7.38 4.09 0.10
N TRP A 163 6.75 4.05 1.27
CA TRP A 163 5.42 4.59 1.44
C TRP A 163 5.24 5.26 2.80
N ALA A 164 4.28 6.19 2.85
CA ALA A 164 3.82 6.81 4.09
C ALA A 164 2.30 6.95 4.06
N HIS A 165 1.67 6.82 5.21
CA HIS A 165 0.25 7.00 5.43
C HIS A 165 0.01 7.95 6.59
N ASP A 166 -0.62 9.08 6.31
CA ASP A 166 -1.11 10.01 7.31
C ASP A 166 -2.62 9.85 7.45
N ILE A 167 -3.14 9.92 8.67
CA ILE A 167 -4.57 9.85 8.93
C ILE A 167 -5.03 10.96 9.87
N ALA A 168 -6.31 11.31 9.74
CA ALA A 168 -7.06 12.05 10.75
C ALA A 168 -8.04 11.08 11.39
N ALA A 169 -7.80 10.70 12.64
CA ALA A 169 -8.56 9.64 13.31
C ALA A 169 -8.72 9.93 14.81
N PHE A 170 -9.75 9.34 15.44
CA PHE A 170 -9.98 9.41 16.90
C PHE A 170 -10.00 10.84 17.45
N GLY A 171 -10.49 11.80 16.67
CA GLY A 171 -10.52 13.22 17.06
C GLY A 171 -9.19 13.96 16.89
N HIS A 172 -8.13 13.31 16.41
CA HIS A 172 -6.84 13.95 16.11
C HIS A 172 -6.80 14.48 14.67
N PRO A 173 -6.10 15.62 14.43
CA PRO A 173 -5.90 16.13 13.07
C PRO A 173 -5.00 15.22 12.25
N MET A 174 -4.93 15.47 10.93
CA MET A 174 -4.05 14.74 10.00
C MET A 174 -2.60 14.76 10.49
N GLN A 175 -2.04 13.57 10.70
CA GLN A 175 -0.65 13.36 11.08
C GLN A 175 -0.18 11.98 10.68
N SER A 176 1.13 11.73 10.77
CA SER A 176 1.72 10.46 10.41
C SER A 176 1.14 9.31 11.24
N TYR A 177 0.81 8.22 10.56
CA TYR A 177 0.32 6.99 11.16
C TYR A 177 1.28 5.83 10.96
N ALA A 178 1.73 5.63 9.74
CA ALA A 178 2.62 4.53 9.42
C ALA A 178 3.48 4.85 8.20
N SER A 179 4.66 4.24 8.14
CA SER A 179 5.52 4.29 6.95
C SER A 179 6.32 3.00 6.82
N GLY A 180 6.71 2.67 5.60
CA GLY A 180 7.46 1.44 5.32
C GLY A 180 8.42 1.58 4.16
N ARG A 181 9.39 0.67 4.14
CA ARG A 181 10.37 0.49 3.08
C ARG A 181 10.43 -0.99 2.70
N LEU A 182 10.14 -1.29 1.45
CA LEU A 182 9.96 -2.64 0.96
C LEU A 182 10.85 -2.88 -0.25
N ALA A 183 11.59 -3.98 -0.23
CA ALA A 183 12.31 -4.47 -1.40
C ALA A 183 11.37 -5.34 -2.25
N ARG A 184 11.61 -5.38 -3.55
CA ARG A 184 10.91 -6.32 -4.43
C ARG A 184 11.36 -7.73 -4.08
N ALA A 185 10.43 -8.61 -3.76
CA ALA A 185 10.71 -10.03 -3.60
C ALA A 185 11.06 -10.62 -4.98
N GLU A 186 12.14 -11.37 -5.06
CA GLU A 186 12.43 -12.14 -6.26
C GLU A 186 11.31 -13.16 -6.48
N ALA A 187 10.87 -13.33 -7.73
CA ALA A 187 9.98 -14.44 -8.06
C ALA A 187 10.69 -15.73 -7.64
N LEU A 188 10.01 -16.58 -6.86
CA LEU A 188 10.52 -17.92 -6.59
C LEU A 188 10.73 -18.56 -7.95
N SER A 189 11.97 -18.90 -8.28
CA SER A 189 12.25 -19.67 -9.48
C SER A 189 11.57 -21.03 -9.31
N ASP A 190 10.70 -21.41 -10.27
CA ASP A 190 9.98 -22.71 -10.33
C ASP A 190 10.93 -23.92 -10.52
N ASP A 191 12.15 -23.88 -10.02
CA ASP A 191 13.21 -24.87 -10.27
C ASP A 191 13.46 -25.81 -9.07
N GLU A 192 12.53 -25.93 -8.13
CA GLU A 192 12.53 -26.98 -7.08
C GLU A 192 11.16 -27.65 -6.95
N ALA A 193 10.76 -28.39 -7.98
CA ALA A 193 9.67 -29.36 -7.91
C ALA A 193 10.13 -30.72 -8.41
#